data_e45f8196d30e244215c4728c5444827d
#
_entry.id   e45f8196d30e244215c4728c5444827d
#
_cell.length_a   1.000
_cell.length_b   1.000
_cell.length_c   1.000
_cell.angle_alpha   90.00
_cell.angle_beta   90.00
_cell.angle_gamma   90.00
#
_symmetry.space_group_name_H-M   'P 1'
#
loop_
_entity.id
_entity.type
_entity.pdbx_description
1 polymer ?
#
loop_
_entity_poly.entity_id
_entity_poly.type
_entity_poly.pdbx_seq_one_letter_code
_entity_poly.pdbx_strand_id
1 'polypeptide(L)'
;LTKKFPARGPVRGRKNREDVIAVNDFDFEIPDGKLIGLLGPSGCGKSTALNLICGLLKPTEGKIFFGEDDVTGLPPENRGVGMVFQNYALYPHLTVEKNIQFPLENLKGADKLSKEEMSKRVLEAAKLVQIDHLLERKPNELSGGQQQRVAIARALVKLPRVLLLDEPLSNLDARLRLQTREEIRRIQQETQITTIFVTHDQDEAMSISDM
;
A
#
# COMPACT_ATOMS: atom_id res chain seq x y z
N LEU A 1 -6.71 -5.80 17.60
CA LEU A 1 -5.83 -4.66 17.35
C LEU A 1 -6.55 -3.36 17.69
N THR A 2 -5.95 -2.53 18.54
CA THR A 2 -6.54 -1.24 18.96
C THR A 2 -5.57 -0.10 18.73
N LYS A 3 -6.08 1.06 18.25
CA LYS A 3 -5.32 2.30 18.12
C LYS A 3 -6.07 3.47 18.74
N LYS A 4 -5.47 4.04 19.78
CA LYS A 4 -5.92 5.26 20.46
C LYS A 4 -4.96 6.40 20.13
N PHE A 5 -5.48 7.55 19.76
CA PHE A 5 -4.72 8.79 19.63
C PHE A 5 -4.98 9.67 20.84
N PRO A 6 -3.94 10.12 21.55
CA PRO A 6 -4.12 10.98 22.71
C PRO A 6 -4.81 12.30 22.34
N ALA A 7 -5.70 12.76 23.19
CA ALA A 7 -6.31 14.07 23.03
C ALA A 7 -5.25 15.16 22.96
N ARG A 8 -5.18 15.94 21.86
CA ARG A 8 -4.24 17.05 21.74
C ARG A 8 -4.63 18.18 22.68
N GLY A 9 -3.72 18.56 23.59
CA GLY A 9 -3.58 19.69 24.49
C GLY A 9 -4.80 20.48 24.98
N PRO A 10 -4.72 21.24 26.06
CA PRO A 10 -5.84 22.00 26.61
C PRO A 10 -6.23 23.14 25.66
N VAL A 11 -7.42 23.08 25.09
CA VAL A 11 -8.09 24.27 24.56
C VAL A 11 -8.80 24.95 25.75
N ARG A 12 -8.52 26.24 25.98
CA ARG A 12 -9.11 27.05 27.05
C ARG A 12 -10.62 26.73 27.18
N GLY A 13 -11.03 26.18 28.32
CA GLY A 13 -12.43 26.00 28.70
C GLY A 13 -13.03 24.60 28.60
N ARG A 14 -12.33 23.55 28.19
CA ARG A 14 -12.81 22.16 28.27
C ARG A 14 -11.87 21.28 29.12
N LYS A 15 -12.41 20.90 30.28
CA LYS A 15 -11.81 19.83 31.14
C LYS A 15 -12.13 18.50 30.50
N ASN A 16 -11.09 17.65 30.33
CA ASN A 16 -11.09 16.29 29.81
C ASN A 16 -11.54 16.14 28.32
N ARG A 17 -10.59 16.01 27.42
CA ARG A 17 -10.82 15.35 26.13
C ARG A 17 -10.47 13.88 26.28
N GLU A 18 -11.39 13.03 25.88
CA GLU A 18 -11.13 11.60 25.77
C GLU A 18 -10.23 11.31 24.57
N ASP A 19 -9.41 10.28 24.67
CA ASP A 19 -8.61 9.79 23.55
C ASP A 19 -9.52 9.38 22.39
N VAL A 20 -9.08 9.65 21.17
CA VAL A 20 -9.81 9.22 19.97
C VAL A 20 -9.43 7.79 19.66
N ILE A 21 -10.38 6.88 19.76
CA ILE A 21 -10.21 5.49 19.34
C ILE A 21 -10.47 5.42 17.84
N ALA A 22 -9.41 5.26 17.05
CA ALA A 22 -9.51 5.18 15.59
C ALA A 22 -9.70 3.74 15.07
N VAL A 23 -9.18 2.76 15.80
CA VAL A 23 -9.39 1.32 15.57
C VAL A 23 -9.63 0.70 16.94
N ASN A 24 -10.69 -0.07 17.09
CA ASN A 24 -11.08 -0.69 18.35
C ASN A 24 -11.31 -2.19 18.16
N ASP A 25 -10.55 -2.99 18.89
CA ASP A 25 -10.66 -4.46 18.95
C ASP A 25 -10.82 -5.11 17.55
N PHE A 26 -10.03 -4.63 16.59
CA PHE A 26 -10.05 -5.10 15.22
C PHE A 26 -9.25 -6.41 15.13
N ASP A 27 -9.92 -7.49 14.83
CA ASP A 27 -9.35 -8.83 14.68
C ASP A 27 -9.78 -9.43 13.36
N PHE A 28 -8.84 -9.93 12.58
CA PHE A 28 -9.10 -10.61 11.32
C PHE A 28 -7.87 -11.39 10.86
N GLU A 29 -8.13 -12.42 10.08
CA GLU A 29 -7.11 -13.25 9.45
C GLU A 29 -7.29 -13.23 7.92
N ILE A 30 -6.19 -13.14 7.20
CA ILE A 30 -6.15 -13.17 5.74
C ILE A 30 -5.33 -14.39 5.31
N PRO A 31 -5.92 -15.34 4.59
CA PRO A 31 -5.17 -16.44 4.01
C PRO A 31 -4.13 -15.93 3.01
N ASP A 32 -2.97 -16.60 2.94
CA ASP A 32 -1.91 -16.24 2.02
C ASP A 32 -2.41 -16.22 0.56
N GLY A 33 -1.89 -15.26 -0.20
CA GLY A 33 -2.21 -15.10 -1.60
C GLY A 33 -3.64 -14.66 -1.90
N LYS A 34 -4.39 -14.14 -0.91
CA LYS A 34 -5.75 -13.60 -1.12
C LYS A 34 -5.76 -12.10 -1.27
N LEU A 35 -6.77 -11.60 -1.97
CA LEU A 35 -7.07 -10.20 -2.12
C LEU A 35 -8.33 -9.86 -1.32
N ILE A 36 -8.17 -8.97 -0.32
CA ILE A 36 -9.22 -8.60 0.62
C ILE A 36 -9.53 -7.11 0.50
N GLY A 37 -10.83 -6.77 0.47
CA GLY A 37 -11.31 -5.41 0.50
C GLY A 37 -11.73 -4.97 1.91
N LEU A 38 -11.11 -3.90 2.44
CA LEU A 38 -11.60 -3.22 3.63
C LEU A 38 -12.59 -2.13 3.24
N LEU A 39 -13.88 -2.43 3.39
CA LEU A 39 -14.99 -1.53 3.05
C LEU A 39 -15.46 -0.75 4.28
N GLY A 40 -15.82 0.50 4.10
CA GLY A 40 -16.46 1.30 5.14
C GLY A 40 -16.51 2.79 4.80
N PRO A 41 -17.31 3.59 5.51
CA PRO A 41 -17.43 5.02 5.27
C PRO A 41 -16.12 5.77 5.55
N SER A 42 -15.99 6.98 5.01
CA SER A 42 -14.83 7.84 5.30
C SER A 42 -14.71 8.10 6.80
N GLY A 43 -13.48 8.04 7.32
CA GLY A 43 -13.20 8.28 8.76
C GLY A 43 -13.44 7.07 9.69
N CYS A 44 -13.86 5.90 9.20
CA CYS A 44 -14.06 4.71 10.06
C CYS A 44 -12.77 3.97 10.45
N GLY A 45 -11.58 4.49 10.13
CA GLY A 45 -10.30 3.92 10.57
C GLY A 45 -9.57 3.03 9.56
N LYS A 46 -10.05 2.87 8.31
CA LYS A 46 -9.42 2.00 7.29
C LYS A 46 -7.95 2.34 7.01
N SER A 47 -7.66 3.60 6.66
CA SER A 47 -6.28 4.04 6.44
C SER A 47 -5.43 3.96 7.72
N THR A 48 -6.05 4.09 8.91
CA THR A 48 -5.37 3.85 10.19
C THR A 48 -4.98 2.37 10.31
N ALA A 49 -5.88 1.44 9.96
CA ALA A 49 -5.58 0.01 9.96
C ALA A 49 -4.45 -0.32 8.98
N LEU A 50 -4.47 0.21 7.74
CA LEU A 50 -3.36 0.05 6.79
C LEU A 50 -2.04 0.60 7.37
N ASN A 51 -2.05 1.77 7.99
CA ASN A 51 -0.87 2.38 8.60
C ASN A 51 -0.32 1.57 9.79
N LEU A 52 -1.17 0.85 10.51
CA LEU A 52 -0.77 -0.10 11.55
C LEU A 52 -0.11 -1.33 10.92
N ILE A 53 -0.73 -1.90 9.87
CA ILE A 53 -0.21 -3.09 9.17
C ILE A 53 1.15 -2.79 8.53
N CYS A 54 1.31 -1.66 7.84
CA CYS A 54 2.59 -1.31 7.21
C CYS A 54 3.66 -0.82 8.20
N GLY A 55 3.30 -0.49 9.46
CA GLY A 55 4.24 -0.07 10.50
C GLY A 55 4.49 1.43 10.59
N LEU A 56 3.77 2.25 9.83
CA LEU A 56 3.82 3.71 9.97
C LEU A 56 3.21 4.18 11.30
N LEU A 57 2.28 3.40 11.84
CA LEU A 57 1.74 3.59 13.18
C LEU A 57 2.01 2.36 14.04
N LYS A 58 2.26 2.57 15.33
CA LYS A 58 2.32 1.49 16.32
C LYS A 58 0.93 1.30 16.93
N PRO A 59 0.45 0.06 17.12
CA PRO A 59 -0.78 -0.20 17.85
C PRO A 59 -0.65 0.23 19.31
N THR A 60 -1.77 0.58 19.93
CA THR A 60 -1.85 0.82 21.38
C THR A 60 -1.97 -0.52 22.11
N GLU A 61 -2.72 -1.46 21.53
CA GLU A 61 -2.94 -2.80 22.07
C GLU A 61 -3.06 -3.79 20.90
N GLY A 62 -2.70 -5.05 21.13
CA GLY A 62 -2.76 -6.12 20.14
C GLY A 62 -1.47 -6.31 19.36
N LYS A 63 -1.47 -7.29 18.46
CA LYS A 63 -0.30 -7.72 17.69
C LYS A 63 -0.65 -7.91 16.21
N ILE A 64 0.37 -7.84 15.37
CA ILE A 64 0.29 -8.06 13.93
C ILE A 64 1.27 -9.15 13.56
N PHE A 65 0.77 -10.17 12.88
CA PHE A 65 1.57 -11.30 12.43
C PHE A 65 1.53 -11.41 10.90
N PHE A 66 2.66 -11.77 10.30
CA PHE A 66 2.74 -12.21 8.91
C PHE A 66 3.20 -13.67 8.91
N GLY A 67 2.25 -14.61 8.71
CA GLY A 67 2.43 -15.99 9.05
C GLY A 67 2.72 -16.14 10.55
N GLU A 68 3.83 -16.76 10.91
CA GLU A 68 4.25 -16.94 12.31
C GLU A 68 5.08 -15.76 12.86
N ASP A 69 5.48 -14.81 12.02
CA ASP A 69 6.36 -13.70 12.40
C ASP A 69 5.58 -12.57 13.07
N ASP A 70 5.88 -12.25 14.34
CA ASP A 70 5.38 -11.05 15.02
C ASP A 70 6.10 -9.80 14.46
N VAL A 71 5.41 -9.04 13.61
CA VAL A 71 5.93 -7.82 12.96
C VAL A 71 5.53 -6.54 13.69
N THR A 72 4.85 -6.63 14.82
CA THR A 72 4.28 -5.49 15.56
C THR A 72 5.31 -4.39 15.86
N GLY A 73 6.50 -4.79 16.31
CA GLY A 73 7.57 -3.88 16.67
C GLY A 73 8.48 -3.45 15.52
N LEU A 74 8.38 -4.08 14.36
CA LEU A 74 9.25 -3.81 13.23
C LEU A 74 8.90 -2.48 12.54
N PRO A 75 9.90 -1.70 12.10
CA PRO A 75 9.68 -0.52 11.30
C PRO A 75 9.22 -0.91 9.87
N PRO A 76 8.59 0.00 9.11
CA PRO A 76 8.01 -0.29 7.78
C PRO A 76 8.97 -0.96 6.81
N GLU A 77 10.22 -0.50 6.76
CA GLU A 77 11.27 -1.01 5.86
C GLU A 77 11.61 -2.49 6.08
N ASN A 78 11.36 -3.01 7.29
CA ASN A 78 11.69 -4.38 7.69
C ASN A 78 10.47 -5.31 7.75
N ARG A 79 9.26 -4.82 7.44
CA ARG A 79 8.03 -5.64 7.47
C ARG A 79 7.78 -6.44 6.21
N GLY A 80 8.50 -6.18 5.12
CA GLY A 80 8.23 -6.82 3.83
C GLY A 80 6.89 -6.41 3.23
N VAL A 81 6.50 -5.13 3.37
CA VAL A 81 5.25 -4.57 2.87
C VAL A 81 5.51 -3.64 1.70
N GLY A 82 4.71 -3.76 0.64
CA GLY A 82 4.56 -2.74 -0.40
C GLY A 82 3.31 -1.91 -0.14
N MET A 83 3.40 -0.58 -0.26
CA MET A 83 2.26 0.30 -0.05
C MET A 83 2.07 1.28 -1.21
N VAL A 84 0.83 1.38 -1.67
CA VAL A 84 0.37 2.37 -2.65
C VAL A 84 -0.57 3.33 -1.93
N PHE A 85 -0.21 4.60 -1.90
CA PHE A 85 -1.01 5.66 -1.29
C PHE A 85 -2.06 6.19 -2.27
N GLN A 86 -3.13 6.77 -1.77
CA GLN A 86 -4.24 7.35 -2.54
C GLN A 86 -3.78 8.37 -3.59
N ASN A 87 -2.74 9.16 -3.29
CA ASN A 87 -2.15 10.14 -4.21
C ASN A 87 -0.93 9.61 -4.97
N TYR A 88 -0.76 8.27 -5.00
CA TYR A 88 0.37 7.54 -5.61
C TYR A 88 1.74 7.88 -5.01
N ALA A 89 1.94 9.03 -4.40
CA ALA A 89 3.16 9.51 -3.76
C ALA A 89 4.43 9.33 -4.64
N LEU A 90 4.32 9.60 -5.94
CA LEU A 90 5.45 9.54 -6.85
C LEU A 90 6.39 10.73 -6.64
N TYR A 91 7.67 10.50 -6.85
CA TYR A 91 8.69 11.55 -6.84
C TYR A 91 8.65 12.31 -8.19
N PRO A 92 8.15 13.56 -8.25
CA PRO A 92 7.87 14.23 -9.51
C PRO A 92 9.11 14.61 -10.30
N HIS A 93 10.26 14.72 -9.64
CA HIS A 93 11.56 15.04 -10.24
C HIS A 93 12.32 13.82 -10.79
N LEU A 94 11.88 12.61 -10.45
CA LEU A 94 12.47 11.35 -10.90
C LEU A 94 11.69 10.78 -12.10
N THR A 95 12.39 10.06 -12.99
CA THR A 95 11.74 9.27 -14.06
C THR A 95 10.96 8.09 -13.48
N VAL A 96 10.15 7.42 -14.29
CA VAL A 96 9.45 6.18 -13.94
C VAL A 96 10.45 5.12 -13.46
N GLU A 97 11.52 4.89 -14.22
CA GLU A 97 12.59 3.96 -13.85
C GLU A 97 13.11 4.26 -12.44
N LYS A 98 13.48 5.51 -12.18
CA LYS A 98 14.03 5.93 -10.89
C LYS A 98 13.02 5.90 -9.74
N ASN A 99 11.74 6.16 -10.01
CA ASN A 99 10.68 5.96 -9.03
C ASN A 99 10.57 4.50 -8.59
N ILE A 100 10.63 3.56 -9.56
CA ILE A 100 10.57 2.12 -9.27
C ILE A 100 11.86 1.64 -8.60
N GLN A 101 13.03 2.14 -9.01
CA GLN A 101 14.33 1.75 -8.48
C GLN A 101 14.57 2.22 -7.04
N PHE A 102 14.00 3.35 -6.64
CA PHE A 102 14.27 4.02 -5.37
C PHE A 102 14.21 3.11 -4.13
N PRO A 103 13.23 2.21 -3.97
CA PRO A 103 13.21 1.28 -2.84
C PRO A 103 14.40 0.32 -2.79
N LEU A 104 14.98 -0.04 -3.95
CA LEU A 104 16.11 -0.96 -4.04
C LEU A 104 17.43 -0.28 -3.65
N GLU A 105 17.57 1.02 -3.90
CA GLU A 105 18.76 1.80 -3.55
C GLU A 105 18.96 1.90 -2.02
N ASN A 106 17.87 1.75 -1.26
CA ASN A 106 17.89 1.81 0.19
C ASN A 106 18.17 0.47 0.87
N LEU A 107 18.33 -0.62 0.11
CA LEU A 107 18.71 -1.92 0.65
C LEU A 107 20.15 -1.90 1.18
N LYS A 108 20.37 -2.51 2.36
CA LYS A 108 21.66 -2.48 3.07
C LYS A 108 22.15 -3.89 3.38
N GLY A 109 23.44 -4.00 3.65
CA GLY A 109 24.04 -5.26 4.08
C GLY A 109 23.93 -6.37 3.02
N ALA A 110 23.48 -7.53 3.42
CA ALA A 110 23.34 -8.71 2.54
C ALA A 110 22.28 -8.53 1.45
N ASP A 111 21.30 -7.64 1.64
CA ASP A 111 20.22 -7.41 0.67
C ASP A 111 20.62 -6.39 -0.42
N LYS A 112 21.82 -5.80 -0.33
CA LYS A 112 22.28 -4.80 -1.31
C LYS A 112 22.46 -5.46 -2.67
N LEU A 113 21.81 -4.89 -3.70
CA LEU A 113 21.83 -5.37 -5.07
C LEU A 113 22.90 -4.69 -5.91
N SER A 114 23.41 -5.39 -6.94
CA SER A 114 24.20 -4.79 -8.00
C SER A 114 23.33 -3.87 -8.87
N LYS A 115 23.97 -2.99 -9.65
CA LYS A 115 23.24 -2.12 -10.59
C LYS A 115 22.47 -2.93 -11.64
N GLU A 116 23.09 -4.00 -12.13
CA GLU A 116 22.51 -4.91 -13.12
C GLU A 116 21.26 -5.60 -12.55
N GLU A 117 21.34 -6.10 -11.32
CA GLU A 117 20.20 -6.74 -10.65
C GLU A 117 19.07 -5.75 -10.37
N MET A 118 19.40 -4.52 -9.94
CA MET A 118 18.39 -3.46 -9.77
C MET A 118 17.68 -3.14 -11.08
N SER A 119 18.41 -2.94 -12.19
CA SER A 119 17.83 -2.67 -13.49
C SER A 119 16.95 -3.82 -13.99
N LYS A 120 17.36 -5.06 -13.76
CA LYS A 120 16.56 -6.24 -14.09
C LYS A 120 15.24 -6.25 -13.32
N ARG A 121 15.25 -6.07 -12.00
CA ARG A 121 14.04 -6.02 -11.16
C ARG A 121 13.12 -4.87 -11.53
N VAL A 122 13.67 -3.69 -11.84
CA VAL A 122 12.90 -2.54 -12.32
C VAL A 122 12.17 -2.88 -13.61
N LEU A 123 12.87 -3.48 -14.58
CA LEU A 123 12.28 -3.88 -15.85
C LEU A 123 11.19 -4.95 -15.68
N GLU A 124 11.42 -5.95 -14.83
CA GLU A 124 10.43 -7.00 -14.50
C GLU A 124 9.18 -6.40 -13.86
N ALA A 125 9.35 -5.51 -12.86
CA ALA A 125 8.23 -4.82 -12.23
C ALA A 125 7.46 -3.92 -13.22
N ALA A 126 8.15 -3.21 -14.10
CA ALA A 126 7.54 -2.37 -15.12
C ALA A 126 6.76 -3.19 -16.16
N LYS A 127 7.27 -4.34 -16.58
CA LYS A 127 6.59 -5.27 -17.50
C LYS A 127 5.34 -5.85 -16.86
N LEU A 128 5.41 -6.26 -15.59
CA LEU A 128 4.27 -6.80 -14.83
C LEU A 128 3.06 -5.86 -14.88
N VAL A 129 3.30 -4.55 -14.76
CA VAL A 129 2.25 -3.53 -14.81
C VAL A 129 2.15 -2.84 -16.18
N GLN A 130 2.80 -3.35 -17.22
CA GLN A 130 2.71 -2.90 -18.63
C GLN A 130 3.10 -1.43 -18.86
N ILE A 131 4.16 -0.96 -18.21
CA ILE A 131 4.70 0.40 -18.36
C ILE A 131 6.19 0.45 -18.73
N ASP A 132 6.75 -0.64 -19.17
CA ASP A 132 8.16 -0.75 -19.57
C ASP A 132 8.54 0.22 -20.69
N HIS A 133 7.60 0.60 -21.54
CA HIS A 133 7.76 1.62 -22.59
C HIS A 133 7.73 3.08 -22.07
N LEU A 134 7.50 3.30 -20.77
CA LEU A 134 7.41 4.63 -20.14
C LEU A 134 8.57 4.95 -19.19
N LEU A 135 9.58 4.10 -19.08
CA LEU A 135 10.64 4.17 -18.08
C LEU A 135 11.38 5.51 -18.04
N GLU A 136 11.56 6.15 -19.22
CA GLU A 136 12.25 7.43 -19.36
C GLU A 136 11.38 8.66 -19.01
N ARG A 137 10.05 8.49 -18.92
CA ARG A 137 9.12 9.58 -18.65
C ARG A 137 9.12 10.00 -17.18
N LYS A 138 8.66 11.23 -16.93
CA LYS A 138 8.40 11.74 -15.58
C LYS A 138 6.90 11.63 -15.23
N PRO A 139 6.52 11.62 -13.94
CA PRO A 139 5.14 11.50 -13.49
C PRO A 139 4.17 12.50 -14.11
N ASN A 140 4.60 13.75 -14.36
CA ASN A 140 3.76 14.78 -14.98
C ASN A 140 3.46 14.54 -16.48
N GLU A 141 4.14 13.61 -17.12
CA GLU A 141 3.93 13.19 -18.50
C GLU A 141 3.02 11.96 -18.62
N LEU A 142 2.44 11.50 -17.51
CA LEU A 142 1.67 10.29 -17.39
C LEU A 142 0.20 10.58 -17.07
N SER A 143 -0.71 9.74 -17.60
CA SER A 143 -2.11 9.71 -17.15
C SER A 143 -2.22 9.19 -15.70
N GLY A 144 -3.35 9.45 -15.03
CA GLY A 144 -3.57 8.98 -13.66
C GLY A 144 -3.41 7.46 -13.51
N GLY A 145 -3.94 6.67 -14.46
CA GLY A 145 -3.75 5.22 -14.43
C GLY A 145 -2.29 4.78 -14.65
N GLN A 146 -1.55 5.49 -15.50
CA GLN A 146 -0.11 5.22 -15.67
C GLN A 146 0.67 5.56 -14.39
N GLN A 147 0.36 6.68 -13.72
CA GLN A 147 0.96 7.03 -12.42
C GLN A 147 0.68 5.97 -11.36
N GLN A 148 -0.53 5.47 -11.32
CA GLN A 148 -0.90 4.38 -10.42
C GLN A 148 -0.10 3.11 -10.70
N ARG A 149 0.05 2.70 -11.97
CA ARG A 149 0.87 1.56 -12.35
C ARG A 149 2.33 1.73 -11.89
N VAL A 150 2.89 2.93 -12.03
CA VAL A 150 4.23 3.24 -11.50
C VAL A 150 4.29 3.04 -9.99
N ALA A 151 3.27 3.50 -9.25
CA ALA A 151 3.21 3.33 -7.80
C ALA A 151 3.10 1.84 -7.40
N ILE A 152 2.32 1.04 -8.13
CA ILE A 152 2.22 -0.41 -7.93
C ILE A 152 3.57 -1.09 -8.23
N ALA A 153 4.21 -0.80 -9.37
CA ALA A 153 5.53 -1.34 -9.70
C ALA A 153 6.58 -1.03 -8.62
N ARG A 154 6.59 0.23 -8.12
CA ARG A 154 7.46 0.65 -7.02
C ARG A 154 7.20 -0.12 -5.74
N ALA A 155 5.94 -0.42 -5.43
CA ALA A 155 5.58 -1.21 -4.25
C ALA A 155 6.00 -2.67 -4.39
N LEU A 156 5.94 -3.23 -5.61
CA LEU A 156 6.24 -4.64 -5.90
C LEU A 156 7.73 -4.94 -6.11
N VAL A 157 8.56 -3.96 -6.49
CA VAL A 157 9.95 -4.17 -6.89
C VAL A 157 10.84 -4.84 -5.84
N LYS A 158 10.48 -4.73 -4.55
CA LYS A 158 11.13 -5.41 -3.42
C LYS A 158 10.59 -6.82 -3.15
N LEU A 159 9.61 -7.31 -3.94
CA LEU A 159 8.93 -8.57 -3.72
C LEU A 159 8.33 -8.68 -2.31
N PRO A 160 7.38 -7.82 -1.97
CA PRO A 160 6.82 -7.78 -0.62
C PRO A 160 5.98 -9.02 -0.32
N ARG A 161 5.83 -9.36 0.98
CA ARG A 161 4.92 -10.41 1.46
C ARG A 161 3.46 -9.97 1.38
N VAL A 162 3.23 -8.67 1.61
CA VAL A 162 1.89 -8.06 1.64
C VAL A 162 1.89 -6.76 0.82
N LEU A 163 0.89 -6.60 -0.04
CA LEU A 163 0.63 -5.38 -0.79
C LEU A 163 -0.56 -4.65 -0.19
N LEU A 164 -0.39 -3.38 0.15
CA LEU A 164 -1.41 -2.51 0.71
C LEU A 164 -1.77 -1.41 -0.29
N LEU A 165 -3.05 -1.24 -0.58
CA LEU A 165 -3.57 -0.25 -1.52
C LEU A 165 -4.58 0.65 -0.80
N ASP A 166 -4.23 1.92 -0.58
CA ASP A 166 -5.10 2.90 0.08
C ASP A 166 -5.92 3.67 -0.96
N GLU A 167 -7.19 3.34 -1.09
CA GLU A 167 -8.15 3.90 -2.06
C GLU A 167 -7.59 4.00 -3.49
N PRO A 168 -7.10 2.90 -4.08
CA PRO A 168 -6.34 2.95 -5.33
C PRO A 168 -7.14 3.42 -6.53
N LEU A 169 -8.47 3.43 -6.46
CA LEU A 169 -9.36 3.73 -7.57
C LEU A 169 -10.08 5.10 -7.46
N SER A 170 -9.90 5.79 -6.32
CA SER A 170 -10.67 7.00 -5.99
C SER A 170 -10.44 8.19 -6.93
N ASN A 171 -9.25 8.30 -7.52
CA ASN A 171 -8.84 9.44 -8.37
C ASN A 171 -8.99 9.16 -9.87
N LEU A 172 -9.72 8.11 -10.26
CA LEU A 172 -9.87 7.68 -11.65
C LEU A 172 -11.28 7.91 -12.16
N ASP A 173 -11.41 8.22 -13.45
CA ASP A 173 -12.71 8.20 -14.13
C ASP A 173 -13.28 6.77 -14.20
N ALA A 174 -14.58 6.65 -14.51
CA ALA A 174 -15.30 5.37 -14.46
C ALA A 174 -14.68 4.30 -15.37
N ARG A 175 -14.23 4.67 -16.58
CA ARG A 175 -13.62 3.72 -17.53
C ARG A 175 -12.26 3.24 -17.04
N LEU A 176 -11.43 4.16 -16.61
CA LEU A 176 -10.08 3.86 -16.12
C LEU A 176 -10.14 3.06 -14.80
N ARG A 177 -11.15 3.33 -13.96
CA ARG A 177 -11.41 2.58 -12.73
C ARG A 177 -11.66 1.10 -13.01
N LEU A 178 -12.52 0.77 -14.01
CA LEU A 178 -12.78 -0.61 -14.40
C LEU A 178 -11.50 -1.31 -14.90
N GLN A 179 -10.74 -0.66 -15.77
CA GLN A 179 -9.49 -1.22 -16.29
C GLN A 179 -8.46 -1.46 -15.18
N THR A 180 -8.32 -0.50 -14.27
CA THR A 180 -7.36 -0.62 -13.14
C THR A 180 -7.77 -1.70 -12.16
N ARG A 181 -9.08 -1.91 -11.96
CA ARG A 181 -9.63 -2.98 -11.15
C ARG A 181 -9.21 -4.36 -11.67
N GLU A 182 -9.44 -4.60 -12.95
CA GLU A 182 -9.02 -5.85 -13.62
C GLU A 182 -7.52 -6.06 -13.54
N GLU A 183 -6.75 -4.99 -13.65
CA GLU A 183 -5.29 -5.04 -13.58
C GLU A 183 -4.78 -5.37 -12.18
N ILE A 184 -5.32 -4.75 -11.13
CA ILE A 184 -4.96 -5.09 -9.75
C ILE A 184 -5.23 -6.58 -9.50
N ARG A 185 -6.39 -7.09 -9.96
CA ARG A 185 -6.74 -8.50 -9.84
C ARG A 185 -5.76 -9.39 -10.59
N ARG A 186 -5.41 -9.04 -11.84
CA ARG A 186 -4.43 -9.77 -12.66
C ARG A 186 -3.06 -9.82 -11.97
N ILE A 187 -2.55 -8.67 -11.53
CA ILE A 187 -1.26 -8.57 -10.83
C ILE A 187 -1.25 -9.47 -9.59
N GLN A 188 -2.32 -9.42 -8.79
CA GLN A 188 -2.43 -10.25 -7.59
C GLN A 188 -2.44 -11.76 -7.94
N GLN A 189 -3.19 -12.15 -9.01
CA GLN A 189 -3.22 -13.54 -9.47
C GLN A 189 -1.85 -14.03 -10.01
N GLU A 190 -1.13 -13.18 -10.73
CA GLU A 190 0.20 -13.51 -11.24
C GLU A 190 1.26 -13.59 -10.16
N THR A 191 1.18 -12.72 -9.16
CA THR A 191 2.19 -12.63 -8.09
C THR A 191 1.87 -13.48 -6.88
N GLN A 192 0.59 -13.85 -6.67
CA GLN A 192 0.09 -14.52 -5.47
C GLN A 192 0.42 -13.78 -4.16
N ILE A 193 0.65 -12.47 -4.22
CA ILE A 193 0.93 -11.63 -3.04
C ILE A 193 -0.37 -11.38 -2.31
N THR A 194 -0.37 -11.62 -0.98
CA THR A 194 -1.47 -11.23 -0.11
C THR A 194 -1.72 -9.73 -0.23
N THR A 195 -2.92 -9.34 -0.65
CA THR A 195 -3.23 -7.95 -0.97
C THR A 195 -4.41 -7.46 -0.15
N ILE A 196 -4.25 -6.29 0.47
CA ILE A 196 -5.31 -5.58 1.18
C ILE A 196 -5.55 -4.27 0.46
N PHE A 197 -6.77 -4.02 0.02
CA PHE A 197 -7.13 -2.72 -0.50
C PHE A 197 -8.25 -2.07 0.32
N VAL A 198 -8.19 -0.76 0.43
CA VAL A 198 -9.21 0.05 1.10
C VAL A 198 -10.07 0.72 0.06
N THR A 199 -11.37 0.68 0.27
CA THR A 199 -12.33 1.43 -0.54
C THR A 199 -13.52 1.88 0.30
N HIS A 200 -14.26 2.87 -0.17
CA HIS A 200 -15.57 3.25 0.33
C HIS A 200 -16.70 2.85 -0.65
N ASP A 201 -16.34 2.24 -1.79
CA ASP A 201 -17.24 1.80 -2.83
C ASP A 201 -17.50 0.28 -2.70
N GLN A 202 -18.79 -0.07 -2.55
CA GLN A 202 -19.22 -1.46 -2.35
C GLN A 202 -19.01 -2.29 -3.63
N ASP A 203 -19.23 -1.73 -4.81
CA ASP A 203 -19.07 -2.42 -6.08
C ASP A 203 -17.59 -2.75 -6.34
N GLU A 204 -16.69 -1.85 -5.94
CA GLU A 204 -15.25 -2.12 -5.98
C GLU A 204 -14.90 -3.29 -5.06
N ALA A 205 -15.33 -3.25 -3.80
CA ALA A 205 -15.02 -4.29 -2.83
C ALA A 205 -15.51 -5.66 -3.32
N MET A 206 -16.76 -5.76 -3.75
CA MET A 206 -17.37 -7.02 -4.17
C MET A 206 -16.79 -7.59 -5.47
N SER A 207 -16.27 -6.74 -6.36
CA SER A 207 -15.82 -7.18 -7.68
C SER A 207 -14.36 -7.61 -7.74
N ILE A 208 -13.52 -7.13 -6.80
CA ILE A 208 -12.08 -7.43 -6.81
C ILE A 208 -11.73 -8.47 -5.74
N SER A 209 -12.32 -8.39 -4.54
CA SER A 209 -11.91 -9.21 -3.41
C SER A 209 -12.32 -10.68 -3.53
N ASP A 210 -11.51 -11.53 -2.89
CA ASP A 210 -11.82 -12.95 -2.71
C ASP A 210 -12.81 -13.16 -1.54
N MET A 211 -12.86 -12.17 -0.62
CA MET A 211 -13.74 -12.13 0.55
C MET A 211 -14.10 -10.69 0.87
#